data_4d7b8304f998fd1aab5f756024898259
#
_entry.id   4d7b8304f998fd1aab5f756024898259
#
_cell.length_a   1.000
_cell.length_b   1.000
_cell.length_c   1.000
_cell.angle_alpha   90.00
_cell.angle_beta   90.00
_cell.angle_gamma   90.00
#
_symmetry.space_group_name_H-M   'P 1'
#
loop_
_entity.id
_entity.type
_entity.pdbx_description
1 polymer ?
#
loop_
_entity_poly.entity_id
_entity_poly.type
_entity_poly.pdbx_seq_one_letter_code
_entity_poly.pdbx_strand_id
1 'polypeptide(L)'
;MAFSRRYWLVLALCLALQGLGQVRADLVVLHTNDVHCGVENQLGYAQLAQYKKDLMKNPDDTVQLVDAGDAIQGEPLGSLTRGQAVIDIMNVAGYDFAIPGNHEFDYGVARLLELAPQLAGGYYSCNLVDLRTGKTVFPPYKMVAYDGGKKAAFIGVTTPQTLISSTPRYFQDDKGQFIYGFSEDATGQKL
;
A
#
# COMPACT_ATOMS: atom_id res chain seq x y z
N MET A 1 -14.09 30.27 57.34
CA MET A 1 -14.18 28.82 57.07
C MET A 1 -12.89 28.39 56.37
N ALA A 2 -12.02 27.69 57.05
CA ALA A 2 -10.77 27.20 56.46
C ALA A 2 -11.03 25.88 55.73
N PHE A 3 -10.91 25.93 54.40
CA PHE A 3 -10.96 24.70 53.60
C PHE A 3 -9.80 23.79 54.01
N SER A 4 -10.09 22.55 54.38
CA SER A 4 -9.08 21.62 54.88
C SER A 4 -8.04 21.30 53.82
N ARG A 5 -6.77 21.13 54.19
CA ARG A 5 -5.63 20.75 53.32
C ARG A 5 -5.93 19.55 52.39
N ARG A 6 -6.85 18.69 52.77
CA ARG A 6 -7.31 17.52 52.00
C ARG A 6 -8.02 17.90 50.72
N TYR A 7 -8.82 18.97 50.71
CA TYR A 7 -9.53 19.42 49.49
C TYR A 7 -8.60 20.03 48.50
N TRP A 8 -7.52 20.72 48.93
CA TRP A 8 -6.52 21.28 48.04
C TRP A 8 -5.70 20.20 47.34
N LEU A 9 -5.38 19.07 48.02
CA LEU A 9 -4.68 17.93 47.40
C LEU A 9 -5.54 17.21 46.37
N VAL A 10 -6.84 17.04 46.62
CA VAL A 10 -7.76 16.43 45.65
C VAL A 10 -7.96 17.34 44.45
N LEU A 11 -8.11 18.65 44.65
CA LEU A 11 -8.25 19.63 43.56
C LEU A 11 -6.96 19.69 42.69
N ALA A 12 -5.80 19.69 43.33
CA ALA A 12 -4.51 19.67 42.61
C ALA A 12 -4.30 18.35 41.82
N LEU A 13 -4.75 17.22 42.35
CA LEU A 13 -4.71 15.93 41.67
C LEU A 13 -5.66 15.88 40.49
N CYS A 14 -6.89 16.43 40.62
CA CYS A 14 -7.86 16.52 39.56
C CYS A 14 -7.37 17.47 38.43
N LEU A 15 -6.73 18.59 38.78
CA LEU A 15 -6.13 19.53 37.81
C LEU A 15 -4.91 18.92 37.11
N ALA A 16 -4.09 18.14 37.81
CA ALA A 16 -2.96 17.42 37.20
C ALA A 16 -3.42 16.32 36.23
N LEU A 17 -4.57 15.67 36.50
CA LEU A 17 -5.16 14.68 35.61
C LEU A 17 -5.81 15.30 34.35
N GLN A 18 -6.27 16.56 34.44
CA GLN A 18 -6.78 17.28 33.27
C GLN A 18 -5.67 17.78 32.33
N GLY A 19 -4.43 17.83 32.80
CA GLY A 19 -3.24 18.20 32.01
C GLY A 19 -2.59 17.04 31.24
N LEU A 20 -3.07 15.82 31.41
CA LEU A 20 -2.72 14.70 30.53
C LEU A 20 -3.56 14.88 29.24
N GLY A 21 -3.09 15.77 28.34
CA GLY A 21 -3.60 15.81 26.98
C GLY A 21 -3.62 14.37 26.46
N GLN A 22 -4.76 13.92 25.94
CA GLN A 22 -4.79 12.64 25.24
C GLN A 22 -3.72 12.71 24.16
N VAL A 23 -2.64 11.98 24.31
CA VAL A 23 -1.68 11.75 23.22
C VAL A 23 -2.50 11.07 22.15
N ARG A 24 -2.80 11.80 21.10
CA ARG A 24 -3.56 11.31 19.97
C ARG A 24 -2.55 10.68 19.01
N ALA A 25 -2.58 9.38 18.92
CA ALA A 25 -1.82 8.64 17.94
C ALA A 25 -2.67 8.48 16.69
N ASP A 26 -2.20 9.01 15.58
CA ASP A 26 -2.91 8.97 14.31
C ASP A 26 -2.33 7.86 13.38
N LEU A 27 -3.19 7.27 12.56
CA LEU A 27 -2.77 6.50 11.41
C LEU A 27 -2.69 7.46 10.22
N VAL A 28 -1.47 7.77 9.79
CA VAL A 28 -1.22 8.63 8.63
C VAL A 28 -0.97 7.75 7.41
N VAL A 29 -1.74 7.97 6.35
CA VAL A 29 -1.61 7.24 5.09
C VAL A 29 -1.14 8.21 4.01
N LEU A 30 0.06 7.98 3.50
CA LEU A 30 0.57 8.61 2.28
C LEU A 30 0.31 7.65 1.12
N HIS A 31 -0.16 8.16 -0.01
CA HIS A 31 -0.39 7.31 -1.17
C HIS A 31 0.14 7.92 -2.45
N THR A 32 0.53 7.04 -3.37
CA THR A 32 0.81 7.33 -4.76
C THR A 32 -0.06 6.45 -5.66
N ASN A 33 -0.27 6.88 -6.88
CA ASN A 33 -0.89 6.13 -7.97
C ASN A 33 -0.42 6.70 -9.30
N ASP A 34 -0.41 5.89 -10.34
CA ASP A 34 -0.09 6.31 -11.72
C ASP A 34 1.25 7.07 -11.82
N VAL A 35 2.26 6.62 -11.08
CA VAL A 35 3.58 7.29 -11.10
C VAL A 35 4.34 7.01 -12.39
N HIS A 36 4.10 5.85 -13.04
CA HIS A 36 4.66 5.51 -14.35
C HIS A 36 6.15 5.73 -14.48
N CYS A 37 6.92 5.26 -13.50
CA CYS A 37 8.37 5.43 -13.41
C CYS A 37 8.85 6.89 -13.30
N GLY A 38 7.96 7.84 -13.06
CA GLY A 38 8.27 9.26 -12.88
C GLY A 38 8.97 9.56 -11.56
N VAL A 39 10.18 9.01 -11.39
CA VAL A 39 10.94 8.99 -10.12
C VAL A 39 11.23 10.37 -9.57
N GLU A 40 11.45 11.34 -10.47
CA GLU A 40 11.75 12.73 -10.13
C GLU A 40 10.60 13.69 -10.46
N ASN A 41 9.48 13.19 -10.98
CA ASN A 41 8.36 14.02 -11.38
C ASN A 41 7.60 14.56 -10.16
N GLN A 42 7.12 15.80 -10.24
CA GLN A 42 6.38 16.48 -9.16
C GLN A 42 7.11 16.41 -7.82
N LEU A 43 6.56 15.71 -6.83
CA LEU A 43 7.19 15.53 -5.52
C LEU A 43 8.40 14.60 -5.57
N GLY A 44 8.39 13.60 -6.47
CA GLY A 44 9.44 12.58 -6.58
C GLY A 44 9.58 11.65 -5.37
N TYR A 45 10.15 10.47 -5.59
CA TYR A 45 10.28 9.45 -4.53
C TYR A 45 11.20 9.89 -3.38
N ALA A 46 12.26 10.66 -3.68
CA ALA A 46 13.20 11.12 -2.65
C ALA A 46 12.54 12.09 -1.66
N GLN A 47 11.74 13.03 -2.15
CA GLN A 47 11.01 13.99 -1.30
C GLN A 47 9.89 13.29 -0.54
N LEU A 48 9.19 12.34 -1.16
CA LEU A 48 8.16 11.53 -0.51
C LEU A 48 8.75 10.70 0.63
N ALA A 49 9.91 10.06 0.40
CA ALA A 49 10.63 9.31 1.43
C ALA A 49 11.06 10.22 2.60
N GLN A 50 11.54 11.44 2.30
CA GLN A 50 11.89 12.40 3.34
C GLN A 50 10.65 12.85 4.12
N TYR A 51 9.54 13.12 3.44
CA TYR A 51 8.29 13.51 4.08
C TYR A 51 7.75 12.41 5.01
N LYS A 52 7.80 11.14 4.56
CA LYS A 52 7.47 10.00 5.43
C LYS A 52 8.33 10.00 6.70
N LYS A 53 9.66 10.15 6.55
CA LYS A 53 10.60 10.20 7.68
C LYS A 53 10.30 11.35 8.64
N ASP A 54 9.89 12.50 8.12
CA ASP A 54 9.56 13.65 8.95
C ASP A 54 8.29 13.42 9.78
N LEU A 55 7.26 12.80 9.20
CA LEU A 55 6.06 12.38 9.92
C LEU A 55 6.36 11.34 11.01
N MET A 56 7.24 10.38 10.72
CA MET A 56 7.66 9.34 11.67
C MET A 56 8.47 9.88 12.88
N LYS A 57 8.83 11.16 12.90
CA LYS A 57 9.47 11.80 14.08
C LYS A 57 8.49 11.94 15.25
N ASN A 58 7.17 11.95 14.97
CA ASN A 58 6.16 11.79 16.01
C ASN A 58 6.05 10.29 16.34
N PRO A 59 6.54 9.85 17.53
CA PRO A 59 6.55 8.43 17.87
C PRO A 59 5.15 7.83 18.12
N ASP A 60 4.16 8.70 18.31
CA ASP A 60 2.78 8.28 18.57
C ASP A 60 2.05 7.95 17.26
N ASP A 61 2.50 8.50 16.12
CA ASP A 61 1.86 8.26 14.83
C ASP A 61 2.35 6.97 14.16
N THR A 62 1.45 6.29 13.50
CA THR A 62 1.76 5.18 12.60
C THR A 62 1.64 5.67 11.17
N VAL A 63 2.76 5.73 10.44
CA VAL A 63 2.81 6.23 9.06
C VAL A 63 2.90 5.06 8.09
N GLN A 64 2.01 5.01 7.12
CA GLN A 64 2.02 4.03 6.04
C GLN A 64 2.15 4.74 4.70
N LEU A 65 3.09 4.31 3.86
CA LEU A 65 3.24 4.74 2.47
C LEU A 65 2.76 3.61 1.56
N VAL A 66 1.72 3.89 0.78
CA VAL A 66 1.05 2.91 -0.06
C VAL A 66 1.07 3.34 -1.52
N ASP A 67 1.11 2.37 -2.43
CA ASP A 67 0.96 2.57 -3.86
C ASP A 67 -0.33 1.95 -4.36
N ALA A 68 -1.11 2.71 -5.11
CA ALA A 68 -2.38 2.26 -5.67
C ALA A 68 -2.28 1.74 -7.12
N GLY A 69 -1.05 1.47 -7.57
CA GLY A 69 -0.76 0.83 -8.86
C GLY A 69 -0.21 1.76 -9.92
N ASP A 70 0.20 1.14 -11.03
CA ASP A 70 0.80 1.77 -12.21
C ASP A 70 2.13 2.49 -11.90
N ALA A 71 2.96 1.84 -11.09
CA ALA A 71 4.26 2.38 -10.71
C ALA A 71 5.39 1.98 -11.65
N ILE A 72 5.46 0.70 -12.08
CA ILE A 72 6.68 0.09 -12.63
C ILE A 72 6.84 0.22 -14.15
N GLN A 73 5.82 0.68 -14.86
CA GLN A 73 5.82 0.85 -16.32
C GLN A 73 5.65 2.33 -16.66
N GLY A 74 6.30 2.80 -17.70
CA GLY A 74 6.19 4.18 -18.20
C GLY A 74 7.50 4.65 -18.83
N GLU A 75 8.21 5.54 -18.14
CA GLU A 75 9.43 6.18 -18.63
C GLU A 75 10.56 5.18 -18.97
N PRO A 76 11.64 5.64 -19.65
CA PRO A 76 12.75 4.76 -20.08
C PRO A 76 13.32 3.88 -18.99
N LEU A 77 13.35 4.37 -17.75
CA LEU A 77 13.82 3.60 -16.58
C LEU A 77 13.03 2.30 -16.39
N GLY A 78 11.70 2.39 -16.46
CA GLY A 78 10.82 1.23 -16.38
C GLY A 78 11.02 0.25 -17.52
N SER A 79 11.05 0.77 -18.75
CA SER A 79 11.19 -0.05 -19.97
C SER A 79 12.53 -0.78 -20.02
N LEU A 80 13.64 -0.10 -19.71
CA LEU A 80 15.00 -0.67 -19.73
C LEU A 80 15.22 -1.73 -18.66
N THR A 81 14.62 -1.56 -17.48
CA THR A 81 14.81 -2.47 -16.35
C THR A 81 13.64 -3.44 -16.17
N ARG A 82 12.60 -3.31 -17.00
CA ARG A 82 11.34 -4.06 -16.87
C ARG A 82 10.82 -4.01 -15.42
N GLY A 83 10.79 -2.78 -14.87
CA GLY A 83 10.27 -2.46 -13.55
C GLY A 83 11.23 -2.65 -12.38
N GLN A 84 12.39 -3.30 -12.56
CA GLN A 84 13.31 -3.61 -11.44
C GLN A 84 13.75 -2.35 -10.69
N ALA A 85 14.23 -1.34 -11.40
CA ALA A 85 14.74 -0.13 -10.77
C ALA A 85 13.68 0.59 -9.93
N VAL A 86 12.42 0.54 -10.35
CA VAL A 86 11.31 1.16 -9.58
C VAL A 86 11.04 0.39 -8.30
N ILE A 87 11.06 -0.95 -8.32
CA ILE A 87 10.96 -1.77 -7.10
C ILE A 87 12.08 -1.43 -6.11
N ASP A 88 13.32 -1.29 -6.60
CA ASP A 88 14.46 -0.93 -5.77
C ASP A 88 14.27 0.46 -5.14
N ILE A 89 13.79 1.44 -5.92
CA ILE A 89 13.49 2.80 -5.45
C ILE A 89 12.33 2.80 -4.45
N MET A 90 11.26 2.06 -4.71
CA MET A 90 10.14 1.91 -3.78
C MET A 90 10.59 1.33 -2.43
N ASN A 91 11.51 0.37 -2.44
CA ASN A 91 12.11 -0.17 -1.21
C ASN A 91 12.90 0.89 -0.44
N VAL A 92 13.71 1.69 -1.12
CA VAL A 92 14.47 2.80 -0.50
C VAL A 92 13.53 3.89 0.02
N ALA A 93 12.46 4.19 -0.71
CA ALA A 93 11.44 5.15 -0.27
C ALA A 93 10.61 4.65 0.92
N GLY A 94 10.63 3.33 1.14
CA GLY A 94 9.96 2.70 2.28
C GLY A 94 8.47 2.49 2.07
N TYR A 95 8.08 2.04 0.88
CA TYR A 95 6.69 1.63 0.66
C TYR A 95 6.32 0.43 1.54
N ASP A 96 5.14 0.53 2.15
CA ASP A 96 4.63 -0.46 3.11
C ASP A 96 3.59 -1.40 2.49
N PHE A 97 3.00 -1.00 1.35
CA PHE A 97 1.91 -1.70 0.70
C PHE A 97 1.80 -1.24 -0.75
N ALA A 98 1.56 -2.15 -1.68
CA ALA A 98 1.27 -1.81 -3.07
C ALA A 98 0.14 -2.68 -3.62
N ILE A 99 -0.58 -2.15 -4.61
CA ILE A 99 -1.60 -2.88 -5.38
C ILE A 99 -1.11 -2.95 -6.82
N PRO A 100 -1.21 -4.09 -7.53
CA PRO A 100 -0.96 -4.09 -8.96
C PRO A 100 -2.08 -3.34 -9.68
N GLY A 101 -1.75 -2.27 -10.39
CA GLY A 101 -2.60 -1.63 -11.40
C GLY A 101 -2.57 -2.42 -12.73
N ASN A 102 -3.11 -1.85 -13.79
CA ASN A 102 -3.08 -2.54 -15.09
C ASN A 102 -1.69 -2.52 -15.73
N HIS A 103 -0.88 -1.51 -15.49
CA HIS A 103 0.46 -1.38 -16.06
C HIS A 103 1.53 -2.22 -15.36
N GLU A 104 1.28 -2.77 -14.18
CA GLU A 104 2.14 -3.78 -13.58
C GLU A 104 2.22 -5.06 -14.41
N PHE A 105 1.25 -5.30 -15.28
CA PHE A 105 1.18 -6.49 -16.14
C PHE A 105 1.81 -6.29 -17.53
N ASP A 106 2.26 -5.09 -17.89
CA ASP A 106 2.76 -4.79 -19.24
C ASP A 106 4.08 -5.49 -19.59
N TYR A 107 4.82 -5.93 -18.58
CA TYR A 107 5.99 -6.80 -18.78
C TYR A 107 5.65 -8.30 -18.64
N GLY A 108 4.36 -8.65 -18.56
CA GLY A 108 3.80 -9.98 -18.36
C GLY A 108 3.63 -10.37 -16.88
N VAL A 109 2.62 -11.19 -16.59
CA VAL A 109 2.34 -11.69 -15.23
C VAL A 109 3.56 -12.39 -14.64
N ALA A 110 4.30 -13.16 -15.44
CA ALA A 110 5.51 -13.84 -14.99
C ALA A 110 6.54 -12.85 -14.43
N ARG A 111 6.73 -11.70 -15.11
CA ARG A 111 7.67 -10.67 -14.62
C ARG A 111 7.18 -10.01 -13.34
N LEU A 112 5.90 -9.72 -13.22
CA LEU A 112 5.33 -9.19 -11.97
C LEU A 112 5.56 -10.17 -10.81
N LEU A 113 5.37 -11.48 -11.03
CA LEU A 113 5.61 -12.51 -10.02
C LEU A 113 7.09 -12.64 -9.63
N GLU A 114 8.04 -12.31 -10.51
CA GLU A 114 9.47 -12.21 -10.19
C GLU A 114 9.80 -10.98 -9.33
N LEU A 115 9.13 -9.86 -9.60
CA LEU A 115 9.35 -8.59 -8.91
C LEU A 115 8.67 -8.55 -7.53
N ALA A 116 7.48 -9.12 -7.42
CA ALA A 116 6.63 -9.00 -6.24
C ALA A 116 7.33 -9.41 -4.92
N PRO A 117 8.07 -10.53 -4.84
CA PRO A 117 8.79 -10.89 -3.61
C PRO A 117 9.96 -9.97 -3.27
N GLN A 118 10.38 -9.11 -4.19
CA GLN A 118 11.47 -8.16 -3.99
C GLN A 118 10.95 -6.81 -3.42
N LEU A 119 9.66 -6.54 -3.51
CA LEU A 119 9.07 -5.36 -2.87
C LEU A 119 8.86 -5.63 -1.38
N ALA A 120 9.60 -4.95 -0.53
CA ALA A 120 9.58 -5.15 0.93
C ALA A 120 8.19 -4.94 1.54
N GLY A 121 7.44 -3.94 1.05
CA GLY A 121 6.06 -3.67 1.45
C GLY A 121 5.05 -4.72 0.98
N GLY A 122 5.38 -5.43 -0.10
CA GLY A 122 4.57 -6.46 -0.75
C GLY A 122 3.47 -5.92 -1.65
N TYR A 123 3.10 -6.73 -2.64
CA TYR A 123 1.89 -6.52 -3.44
C TYR A 123 0.70 -7.25 -2.81
N TYR A 124 -0.48 -6.64 -2.88
CA TYR A 124 -1.73 -7.15 -2.33
C TYR A 124 -2.86 -7.02 -3.37
N SER A 125 -3.65 -8.10 -3.54
CA SER A 125 -4.85 -8.06 -4.37
C SER A 125 -5.81 -9.15 -3.94
N CYS A 126 -7.01 -8.77 -3.52
CA CYS A 126 -8.02 -9.72 -3.05
C CYS A 126 -8.80 -10.38 -4.18
N ASN A 127 -8.70 -9.87 -5.40
CA ASN A 127 -9.51 -10.30 -6.53
C ASN A 127 -8.72 -10.82 -7.74
N LEU A 128 -7.40 -10.65 -7.81
CA LEU A 128 -6.56 -11.30 -8.81
C LEU A 128 -6.35 -12.76 -8.41
N VAL A 129 -6.76 -13.70 -9.26
CA VAL A 129 -6.78 -15.14 -8.95
C VAL A 129 -6.00 -15.95 -9.98
N ASP A 130 -5.36 -17.00 -9.51
CA ASP A 130 -4.89 -18.11 -10.34
C ASP A 130 -6.08 -19.04 -10.60
N LEU A 131 -6.60 -19.04 -11.83
CA LEU A 131 -7.79 -19.78 -12.23
C LEU A 131 -7.60 -21.30 -12.16
N ARG A 132 -6.35 -21.79 -12.15
CA ARG A 132 -6.02 -23.21 -12.00
C ARG A 132 -6.25 -23.70 -10.58
N THR A 133 -6.10 -22.82 -9.60
CA THR A 133 -6.18 -23.16 -8.18
C THR A 133 -7.36 -22.49 -7.46
N GLY A 134 -7.93 -21.44 -8.05
CA GLY A 134 -8.96 -20.61 -7.44
C GLY A 134 -8.46 -19.75 -6.28
N LYS A 135 -7.14 -19.65 -6.09
CA LYS A 135 -6.55 -18.86 -5.00
C LYS A 135 -6.11 -17.49 -5.51
N THR A 136 -6.12 -16.50 -4.61
CA THR A 136 -5.55 -15.18 -4.91
C THR A 136 -4.06 -15.31 -5.21
N VAL A 137 -3.59 -14.56 -6.21
CA VAL A 137 -2.18 -14.51 -6.62
C VAL A 137 -1.32 -13.83 -5.55
N PHE A 138 -1.86 -12.79 -4.93
CA PHE A 138 -1.23 -12.05 -3.84
C PHE A 138 -2.05 -12.16 -2.56
N PRO A 139 -1.45 -11.87 -1.38
CA PRO A 139 -2.23 -11.71 -0.15
C PRO A 139 -3.35 -10.70 -0.36
N PRO A 140 -4.57 -10.95 0.14
CA PRO A 140 -5.72 -10.07 -0.12
C PRO A 140 -5.65 -8.75 0.64
N TYR A 141 -4.98 -8.70 1.78
CA TYR A 141 -4.90 -7.51 2.64
C TYR A 141 -3.70 -7.56 3.57
N LYS A 142 -3.37 -6.40 4.15
CA LYS A 142 -2.41 -6.24 5.24
C LYS A 142 -3.08 -5.61 6.45
N MET A 143 -2.85 -6.16 7.63
CA MET A 143 -3.32 -5.57 8.89
C MET A 143 -2.22 -4.70 9.49
N VAL A 144 -2.56 -3.49 9.88
CA VAL A 144 -1.68 -2.55 10.57
C VAL A 144 -2.28 -2.22 11.93
N ALA A 145 -1.52 -2.43 12.98
CA ALA A 145 -1.89 -1.99 14.33
C ALA A 145 -1.39 -0.56 14.56
N TYR A 146 -2.18 0.25 15.24
CA TYR A 146 -1.84 1.62 15.62
C TYR A 146 -2.55 2.01 16.93
N ASP A 147 -2.16 3.14 17.51
CA ASP A 147 -2.82 3.77 18.67
C ASP A 147 -3.31 2.76 19.73
N GLY A 148 -2.34 2.14 20.45
CA GLY A 148 -2.67 1.28 21.58
C GLY A 148 -3.40 -0.03 21.24
N GLY A 149 -3.36 -0.45 19.97
CA GLY A 149 -3.92 -1.73 19.53
C GLY A 149 -5.13 -1.64 18.62
N LYS A 150 -5.54 -0.44 18.20
CA LYS A 150 -6.45 -0.28 17.06
C LYS A 150 -5.86 -0.93 15.82
N LYS A 151 -6.69 -1.39 14.91
CA LYS A 151 -6.26 -2.08 13.70
C LYS A 151 -6.93 -1.47 12.47
N ALA A 152 -6.14 -1.28 11.42
CA ALA A 152 -6.60 -0.94 10.09
C ALA A 152 -6.29 -2.09 9.13
N ALA A 153 -7.21 -2.39 8.22
CA ALA A 153 -6.99 -3.32 7.12
C ALA A 153 -6.76 -2.51 5.84
N PHE A 154 -5.61 -2.75 5.18
CA PHE A 154 -5.33 -2.26 3.83
C PHE A 154 -5.67 -3.39 2.86
N ILE A 155 -6.68 -3.21 2.04
CA ILE A 155 -7.19 -4.23 1.11
C ILE A 155 -6.81 -3.80 -0.31
N GLY A 156 -6.10 -4.67 -1.04
CA GLY A 156 -5.78 -4.45 -2.45
C GLY A 156 -6.92 -4.92 -3.36
N VAL A 157 -7.33 -4.07 -4.30
CA VAL A 157 -8.29 -4.42 -5.35
C VAL A 157 -7.71 -3.99 -6.69
N THR A 158 -7.46 -4.94 -7.57
CA THR A 158 -7.02 -4.68 -8.94
C THR A 158 -8.23 -4.60 -9.86
N THR A 159 -8.30 -3.58 -10.74
CA THR A 159 -9.44 -3.47 -11.67
C THR A 159 -9.51 -4.68 -12.62
N PRO A 160 -10.65 -5.36 -12.76
CA PRO A 160 -10.82 -6.44 -13.73
C PRO A 160 -10.65 -5.97 -15.19
N GLN A 161 -10.83 -4.68 -15.45
CA GLN A 161 -10.55 -4.02 -16.73
C GLN A 161 -9.10 -4.29 -17.21
N THR A 162 -8.19 -4.63 -16.31
CA THR A 162 -6.78 -4.99 -16.59
C THR A 162 -6.65 -6.05 -17.69
N LEU A 163 -7.58 -7.01 -17.78
CA LEU A 163 -7.57 -8.00 -18.86
C LEU A 163 -7.69 -7.39 -20.26
N ILE A 164 -8.26 -6.19 -20.36
CA ILE A 164 -8.47 -5.47 -21.64
C ILE A 164 -7.46 -4.33 -21.78
N SER A 165 -7.17 -3.60 -20.70
CA SER A 165 -6.29 -2.43 -20.72
C SER A 165 -4.79 -2.79 -20.72
N SER A 166 -4.43 -4.01 -20.30
CA SER A 166 -3.11 -4.59 -20.53
C SER A 166 -3.15 -5.54 -21.73
N THR A 167 -2.26 -6.52 -21.79
CA THR A 167 -2.21 -7.50 -22.89
C THR A 167 -2.84 -8.83 -22.45
N PRO A 168 -4.03 -9.20 -22.95
CA PRO A 168 -4.73 -10.42 -22.54
C PRO A 168 -3.88 -11.69 -22.60
N ARG A 169 -2.95 -11.77 -23.58
CA ARG A 169 -2.02 -12.89 -23.75
C ARG A 169 -1.16 -13.17 -22.51
N TYR A 170 -0.86 -12.18 -21.74
CA TYR A 170 -0.04 -12.31 -20.52
C TYR A 170 -0.75 -13.06 -19.39
N PHE A 171 -2.08 -13.18 -19.47
CA PHE A 171 -2.92 -13.91 -18.51
C PHE A 171 -3.25 -15.34 -18.96
N GLN A 172 -2.72 -15.75 -20.11
CA GLN A 172 -3.04 -17.02 -20.77
C GLN A 172 -1.83 -17.97 -20.77
N ASP A 173 -2.14 -19.26 -20.88
CA ASP A 173 -1.16 -20.31 -21.19
C ASP A 173 -0.81 -20.33 -22.70
N ASP A 174 0.06 -21.28 -23.09
CA ASP A 174 0.48 -21.45 -24.49
C ASP A 174 -0.65 -21.85 -25.42
N LYS A 175 -1.77 -22.38 -24.90
CA LYS A 175 -2.96 -22.77 -25.65
C LYS A 175 -3.99 -21.65 -25.75
N GLY A 176 -3.72 -20.47 -25.17
CA GLY A 176 -4.62 -19.33 -25.16
C GLY A 176 -5.72 -19.41 -24.10
N GLN A 177 -5.63 -20.35 -23.14
CA GLN A 177 -6.56 -20.43 -22.02
C GLN A 177 -6.11 -19.47 -20.92
N PHE A 178 -7.06 -18.70 -20.38
CA PHE A 178 -6.78 -17.85 -19.22
C PHE A 178 -6.42 -18.71 -18.00
N ILE A 179 -5.24 -18.45 -17.45
CA ILE A 179 -4.74 -19.07 -16.22
C ILE A 179 -4.69 -18.09 -15.05
N TYR A 180 -4.81 -16.79 -15.35
CA TYR A 180 -5.03 -15.73 -14.37
C TYR A 180 -6.25 -14.92 -14.76
N GLY A 181 -6.96 -14.40 -13.77
CA GLY A 181 -8.17 -13.60 -13.97
C GLY A 181 -8.59 -12.93 -12.68
N PHE A 182 -9.83 -12.45 -12.66
CA PHE A 182 -10.37 -11.77 -11.49
C PHE A 182 -11.58 -12.54 -10.95
N SER A 183 -11.78 -12.51 -9.63
CA SER A 183 -12.89 -13.23 -8.99
C SER A 183 -14.26 -12.69 -9.42
N GLU A 184 -14.33 -11.40 -9.76
CA GLU A 184 -15.52 -10.74 -10.30
C GLU A 184 -15.08 -9.66 -11.29
N ASP A 185 -15.83 -9.49 -12.36
CA ASP A 185 -15.66 -8.36 -13.26
C ASP A 185 -16.36 -7.09 -12.73
N ALA A 186 -16.25 -5.97 -13.47
CA ALA A 186 -16.88 -4.71 -13.11
C ALA A 186 -18.42 -4.77 -13.04
N THR A 187 -19.03 -5.85 -13.55
CA THR A 187 -20.48 -6.10 -13.53
C THR A 187 -20.89 -7.10 -12.46
N GLY A 188 -19.92 -7.65 -11.69
CA GLY A 188 -20.17 -8.70 -10.70
C GLY A 188 -20.31 -10.10 -11.31
N GLN A 189 -20.00 -10.30 -12.59
CA GLN A 189 -19.96 -11.61 -13.21
C GLN A 189 -18.66 -12.33 -12.87
N LYS A 190 -18.75 -13.58 -12.47
CA LYS A 190 -17.57 -14.45 -12.34
C LYS A 190 -16.99 -14.72 -13.73
N LEU A 191 -15.70 -14.44 -13.87
CA LEU A 191 -14.94 -14.82 -15.06
C LEU A 191 -14.66 -16.32 -15.07
#